data_49e2b8f573702371a3c0fcf46946af96
#
_entry.id   49e2b8f573702371a3c0fcf46946af96
#
_cell.length_a   1.000
_cell.length_b   1.000
_cell.length_c   1.000
_cell.angle_alpha   90.00
_cell.angle_beta   90.00
_cell.angle_gamma   90.00
#
_symmetry.space_group_name_H-M   'P 1'
#
loop_
_entity.id
_entity.type
_entity.pdbx_description
1 polymer ?
#
loop_
_entity_poly.entity_id
_entity_poly.type
_entity_poly.pdbx_seq_one_letter_code
_entity_poly.pdbx_strand_id
1 'polypeptide(L)'
;MNKLLTEIHLMMERADFQYVATELVKNYNLKSKVKFGTFGKDKGGYNWDDDVINLQKSYPNVDDFIITVLHEIHHAIQVDKYGRKKFLKKYAQAGNMAELDGKDRYLANKWEKKAENWAQQEYRKKWKGNF
;
A
#
# COMPACT_ATOMS: atom_id res chain seq x y z
N MET A 1 -10.01 15.81 16.30
CA MET A 1 -9.23 16.60 15.33
C MET A 1 -9.77 18.01 15.30
N ASN A 2 -8.91 19.00 15.27
CA ASN A 2 -9.39 20.37 15.20
C ASN A 2 -9.89 20.69 13.77
N LYS A 3 -10.66 21.79 13.67
CA LYS A 3 -11.29 22.21 12.43
C LYS A 3 -10.26 22.49 11.32
N LEU A 4 -9.11 23.07 11.68
CA LEU A 4 -8.06 23.41 10.71
C LEU A 4 -7.51 22.14 10.04
N LEU A 5 -7.20 21.11 10.81
CA LEU A 5 -6.71 19.84 10.26
C LEU A 5 -7.76 19.18 9.38
N THR A 6 -9.04 19.26 9.75
CA THR A 6 -10.12 18.72 8.92
C THR A 6 -10.18 19.46 7.58
N GLU A 7 -10.05 20.78 7.57
CA GLU A 7 -10.04 21.58 6.35
C GLU A 7 -8.83 21.23 5.47
N ILE A 8 -7.65 21.06 6.07
CA ILE A 8 -6.45 20.66 5.33
C ILE A 8 -6.67 19.30 4.67
N HIS A 9 -7.23 18.34 5.38
CA HIS A 9 -7.52 17.02 4.81
C HIS A 9 -8.50 17.09 3.64
N LEU A 10 -9.55 17.90 3.76
CA LEU A 10 -10.54 18.09 2.69
C LEU A 10 -9.94 18.79 1.47
N MET A 11 -8.90 19.61 1.67
CA MET A 11 -8.23 20.32 0.60
C MET A 11 -7.14 19.48 -0.08
N MET A 12 -6.75 18.33 0.49
CA MET A 12 -5.79 17.44 -0.14
C MET A 12 -6.44 16.77 -1.34
N GLU A 13 -6.04 17.22 -2.50
CA GLU A 13 -6.51 16.70 -3.77
C GLU A 13 -5.52 15.68 -4.34
N ARG A 14 -5.89 15.11 -5.49
CA ARG A 14 -5.08 14.09 -6.16
C ARG A 14 -3.62 14.50 -6.40
N ALA A 15 -3.39 15.78 -6.69
CA ALA A 15 -2.03 16.29 -6.91
C ALA A 15 -1.18 16.18 -5.64
N ASP A 16 -1.77 16.48 -4.49
CA ASP A 16 -1.10 16.37 -3.19
C ASP A 16 -0.85 14.93 -2.82
N PHE A 17 -1.82 14.05 -3.07
CA PHE A 17 -1.66 12.61 -2.87
C PHE A 17 -0.57 12.05 -3.78
N GLN A 18 -0.51 12.50 -5.03
CA GLN A 18 0.55 12.10 -5.96
C GLN A 18 1.93 12.47 -5.40
N TYR A 19 2.09 13.69 -4.91
CA TYR A 19 3.33 14.14 -4.30
C TYR A 19 3.71 13.29 -3.09
N VAL A 20 2.77 13.12 -2.17
CA VAL A 20 3.01 12.34 -0.94
C VAL A 20 3.39 10.90 -1.27
N ALA A 21 2.65 10.25 -2.15
CA ALA A 21 2.94 8.87 -2.54
C ALA A 21 4.32 8.75 -3.20
N THR A 22 4.67 9.68 -4.08
CA THR A 22 5.96 9.68 -4.77
C THR A 22 7.10 9.85 -3.77
N GLU A 23 6.95 10.76 -2.80
CA GLU A 23 7.96 10.97 -1.77
C GLU A 23 8.12 9.76 -0.85
N LEU A 24 7.02 9.09 -0.50
CA LEU A 24 7.07 7.86 0.28
C LEU A 24 7.85 6.76 -0.47
N VAL A 25 7.55 6.56 -1.75
CA VAL A 25 8.25 5.57 -2.58
C VAL A 25 9.76 5.85 -2.61
N LYS A 26 10.14 7.09 -2.82
CA LYS A 26 11.56 7.50 -2.81
C LYS A 26 12.24 7.26 -1.47
N ASN A 27 11.52 7.50 -0.38
CA ASN A 27 12.07 7.32 0.97
C ASN A 27 12.52 5.88 1.23
N TYR A 28 11.89 4.91 0.58
CA TYR A 28 12.24 3.49 0.69
C TYR A 28 13.16 3.00 -0.44
N ASN A 29 13.76 3.93 -1.19
CA ASN A 29 14.71 3.65 -2.28
C ASN A 29 14.11 2.78 -3.39
N LEU A 30 12.83 2.97 -3.66
CA LEU A 30 12.13 2.26 -4.72
C LEU A 30 11.99 3.14 -5.97
N LYS A 31 11.85 2.48 -7.12
CA LYS A 31 11.62 3.14 -8.41
C LYS A 31 10.21 2.95 -8.93
N SER A 32 9.34 2.37 -8.11
CA SER A 32 7.95 2.09 -8.48
C SER A 32 7.22 3.35 -8.89
N LYS A 33 6.43 3.25 -9.95
CA LYS A 33 5.57 4.34 -10.39
C LYS A 33 4.28 4.32 -9.61
N VAL A 34 3.65 5.48 -9.48
CA VAL A 34 2.37 5.63 -8.79
C VAL A 34 1.31 6.08 -9.78
N LYS A 35 0.18 5.37 -9.83
CA LYS A 35 -0.96 5.73 -10.66
C LYS A 35 -2.23 5.84 -9.82
N PHE A 36 -3.05 6.82 -10.16
CA PHE A 36 -4.36 7.03 -9.54
C PHE A 36 -5.47 6.66 -10.51
N GLY A 37 -6.50 6.01 -10.01
CA GLY A 37 -7.63 5.61 -10.83
C GLY A 37 -8.74 4.99 -9.99
N THR A 38 -9.68 4.33 -10.66
CA THR A 38 -10.73 3.56 -10.01
C THR A 38 -10.41 2.08 -10.22
N PHE A 39 -10.01 1.39 -9.17
CA PHE A 39 -9.53 0.02 -9.22
C PHE A 39 -10.43 -0.94 -8.43
N GLY A 40 -11.75 -0.82 -8.61
CA GLY A 40 -12.71 -1.66 -7.91
C GLY A 40 -12.89 -1.26 -6.46
N LYS A 41 -13.02 -2.25 -5.59
CA LYS A 41 -13.28 -2.03 -4.15
C LYS A 41 -12.02 -1.96 -3.30
N ASP A 42 -10.87 -2.31 -3.84
CA ASP A 42 -9.62 -2.33 -3.10
C ASP A 42 -9.11 -0.91 -2.88
N LYS A 43 -8.50 -0.69 -1.72
CA LYS A 43 -7.92 0.62 -1.38
C LYS A 43 -6.72 0.97 -2.23
N GLY A 44 -5.98 -0.04 -2.69
CA GLY A 44 -4.83 0.10 -3.54
C GLY A 44 -4.40 -1.26 -4.06
N GLY A 45 -3.36 -1.28 -4.88
CA GLY A 45 -2.81 -2.51 -5.42
C GLY A 45 -1.39 -2.28 -5.92
N TYR A 46 -0.67 -3.37 -6.10
CA TYR A 46 0.65 -3.34 -6.68
C TYR A 46 0.69 -4.23 -7.91
N ASN A 47 1.04 -3.65 -9.05
CA ASN A 47 1.24 -4.38 -10.30
C ASN A 47 2.69 -4.85 -10.36
N TRP A 48 2.90 -6.15 -10.21
CA TRP A 48 4.22 -6.75 -10.13
C TRP A 48 4.94 -6.81 -11.46
N ASP A 49 4.20 -6.83 -12.57
CA ASP A 49 4.80 -6.87 -13.91
C ASP A 49 5.38 -5.53 -14.31
N ASP A 50 4.69 -4.44 -13.99
CA ASP A 50 5.07 -3.10 -14.41
C ASP A 50 5.70 -2.27 -13.29
N ASP A 51 5.77 -2.81 -12.08
CA ASP A 51 6.29 -2.10 -10.90
C ASP A 51 5.52 -0.79 -10.68
N VAL A 52 4.19 -0.91 -10.57
CA VAL A 52 3.29 0.24 -10.41
C VAL A 52 2.45 0.07 -9.16
N ILE A 53 2.42 1.09 -8.33
CA ILE A 53 1.50 1.20 -7.21
C ILE A 53 0.25 1.91 -7.70
N ASN A 54 -0.89 1.21 -7.63
CA ASN A 54 -2.19 1.74 -8.05
C ASN A 54 -2.95 2.21 -6.82
N LEU A 55 -3.43 3.44 -6.85
CA LEU A 55 -4.13 4.07 -5.74
C LEU A 55 -5.48 4.60 -6.20
N GLN A 56 -6.44 4.65 -5.29
CA GLN A 56 -7.75 5.23 -5.54
C GLN A 56 -7.65 6.75 -5.62
N LYS A 57 -8.62 7.38 -6.27
CA LYS A 57 -8.67 8.84 -6.41
C LYS A 57 -9.04 9.55 -5.11
N SER A 58 -9.66 8.86 -4.17
CA SER A 58 -10.08 9.43 -2.89
C SER A 58 -9.94 8.42 -1.77
N TYR A 59 -9.75 8.92 -0.56
CA TYR A 59 -9.63 8.13 0.66
C TYR A 59 -10.42 8.81 1.77
N PRO A 60 -10.92 8.03 2.76
CA PRO A 60 -11.67 8.62 3.88
C PRO A 60 -10.89 9.66 4.67
N ASN A 61 -9.57 9.47 4.78
CA ASN A 61 -8.68 10.39 5.50
C ASN A 61 -7.25 10.16 5.04
N VAL A 62 -6.35 11.07 5.46
CA VAL A 62 -4.93 11.03 5.09
C VAL A 62 -4.25 9.80 5.68
N ASP A 63 -4.61 9.41 6.90
CA ASP A 63 -4.01 8.25 7.56
C ASP A 63 -4.24 6.97 6.74
N ASP A 64 -5.48 6.76 6.29
CA ASP A 64 -5.85 5.60 5.49
C ASP A 64 -5.08 5.59 4.16
N PHE A 65 -4.93 6.75 3.54
CA PHE A 65 -4.14 6.90 2.32
C PHE A 65 -2.69 6.49 2.54
N ILE A 66 -2.04 7.03 3.56
CA ILE A 66 -0.62 6.78 3.82
C ILE A 66 -0.39 5.31 4.15
N ILE A 67 -1.23 4.71 4.98
CA ILE A 67 -1.12 3.29 5.33
C ILE A 67 -1.29 2.43 4.08
N THR A 68 -2.22 2.78 3.20
CA THR A 68 -2.41 2.06 1.93
C THR A 68 -1.15 2.14 1.06
N VAL A 69 -0.57 3.33 0.92
CA VAL A 69 0.68 3.50 0.15
C VAL A 69 1.80 2.64 0.74
N LEU A 70 1.94 2.66 2.05
CA LEU A 70 2.97 1.87 2.74
C LEU A 70 2.76 0.36 2.54
N HIS A 71 1.52 -0.10 2.56
CA HIS A 71 1.18 -1.50 2.30
C HIS A 71 1.68 -1.91 0.90
N GLU A 72 1.40 -1.11 -0.11
CA GLU A 72 1.84 -1.41 -1.47
C GLU A 72 3.36 -1.26 -1.65
N ILE A 73 3.98 -0.32 -0.95
CA ILE A 73 5.45 -0.20 -0.90
C ILE A 73 6.06 -1.49 -0.36
N HIS A 74 5.47 -2.09 0.66
CA HIS A 74 6.00 -3.33 1.22
C HIS A 74 5.95 -4.48 0.20
N HIS A 75 4.91 -4.55 -0.62
CA HIS A 75 4.86 -5.53 -1.72
C HIS A 75 6.01 -5.29 -2.71
N ALA A 76 6.29 -4.05 -3.05
CA ALA A 76 7.43 -3.74 -3.93
C ALA A 76 8.75 -4.17 -3.29
N ILE A 77 8.91 -3.98 -1.98
CA ILE A 77 10.08 -4.45 -1.23
C ILE A 77 10.17 -5.97 -1.26
N GLN A 78 9.06 -6.68 -1.08
CA GLN A 78 9.01 -8.14 -1.14
C GLN A 78 9.44 -8.65 -2.51
N VAL A 79 8.92 -8.06 -3.58
CA VAL A 79 9.30 -8.43 -4.95
C VAL A 79 10.77 -8.15 -5.21
N ASP A 80 11.28 -7.01 -4.76
CA ASP A 80 12.69 -6.66 -4.92
C ASP A 80 13.61 -7.66 -4.20
N LYS A 81 13.21 -8.08 -3.01
CA LYS A 81 13.98 -9.01 -2.17
C LYS A 81 14.06 -10.40 -2.79
N TYR A 82 12.96 -10.93 -3.28
CA TYR A 82 12.89 -12.32 -3.74
C TYR A 82 12.98 -12.48 -5.27
N GLY A 83 12.78 -11.40 -6.02
CA GLY A 83 12.58 -11.44 -7.45
C GLY A 83 11.13 -11.76 -7.78
N ARG A 84 10.66 -11.23 -8.91
CA ARG A 84 9.24 -11.30 -9.30
C ARG A 84 8.72 -12.74 -9.39
N LYS A 85 9.39 -13.61 -10.16
CA LYS A 85 8.93 -14.99 -10.36
C LYS A 85 8.87 -15.78 -9.06
N LYS A 86 9.91 -15.66 -8.26
CA LYS A 86 10.01 -16.38 -6.98
C LYS A 86 8.96 -15.89 -5.99
N PHE A 87 8.75 -14.58 -5.93
CA PHE A 87 7.74 -14.02 -5.03
C PHE A 87 6.33 -14.38 -5.47
N LEU A 88 6.02 -14.33 -6.76
CA LEU A 88 4.73 -14.77 -7.30
C LEU A 88 4.40 -16.19 -6.87
N LYS A 89 5.37 -17.09 -6.96
CA LYS A 89 5.21 -18.48 -6.55
C LYS A 89 4.94 -18.59 -5.05
N LYS A 90 5.71 -17.88 -4.23
CA LYS A 90 5.53 -17.86 -2.78
C LYS A 90 4.16 -17.29 -2.38
N TYR A 91 3.74 -16.23 -3.05
CA TYR A 91 2.45 -15.60 -2.82
C TYR A 91 1.29 -16.55 -3.15
N ALA A 92 1.37 -17.22 -4.30
CA ALA A 92 0.35 -18.19 -4.70
C ALA A 92 0.28 -19.36 -3.72
N GLN A 93 1.42 -19.87 -3.27
CA GLN A 93 1.48 -20.95 -2.27
C GLN A 93 0.80 -20.53 -0.95
N ALA A 94 1.06 -19.31 -0.50
CA ALA A 94 0.45 -18.79 0.73
C ALA A 94 -1.08 -18.67 0.60
N GLY A 95 -1.57 -18.25 -0.58
CA GLY A 95 -2.99 -18.22 -0.87
C GLY A 95 -3.62 -19.62 -0.87
N ASN A 96 -2.94 -20.59 -1.49
CA ASN A 96 -3.40 -21.96 -1.49
C ASN A 96 -3.45 -22.55 -0.08
N MET A 97 -2.46 -22.28 0.75
CA MET A 97 -2.45 -22.71 2.15
C MET A 97 -3.61 -22.13 2.94
N ALA A 98 -3.91 -20.86 2.73
CA ALA A 98 -5.05 -20.21 3.38
C ALA A 98 -6.37 -20.91 3.01
N GLU A 99 -6.56 -21.21 1.72
CA GLU A 99 -7.76 -21.91 1.24
C GLU A 99 -7.88 -23.31 1.81
N LEU A 100 -6.76 -24.05 1.92
CA LEU A 100 -6.75 -25.38 2.51
C LEU A 100 -7.19 -25.36 3.98
N ASP A 101 -6.92 -24.24 4.68
CA ASP A 101 -7.35 -24.04 6.05
C ASP A 101 -8.78 -23.48 6.14
N GLY A 102 -9.50 -23.38 5.01
CA GLY A 102 -10.85 -22.84 4.97
C GLY A 102 -10.94 -21.34 5.11
N LYS A 103 -9.84 -20.63 4.84
CA LYS A 103 -9.74 -19.18 5.02
C LYS A 103 -9.72 -18.47 3.66
N ASP A 104 -9.94 -17.16 3.69
CA ASP A 104 -9.88 -16.32 2.51
C ASP A 104 -8.45 -16.28 1.96
N ARG A 105 -8.32 -16.50 0.66
CA ARG A 105 -7.04 -16.58 -0.06
C ARG A 105 -6.21 -15.30 0.08
N TYR A 106 -6.85 -14.15 0.08
CA TYR A 106 -6.19 -12.86 0.19
C TYR A 106 -6.01 -12.43 1.64
N LEU A 107 -7.10 -12.40 2.41
CA LEU A 107 -7.08 -11.88 3.79
C LEU A 107 -6.20 -12.72 4.72
N ALA A 108 -6.13 -14.04 4.49
CA ALA A 108 -5.31 -14.94 5.30
C ALA A 108 -3.94 -15.23 4.69
N ASN A 109 -3.60 -14.59 3.58
CA ASN A 109 -2.29 -14.73 2.96
C ASN A 109 -1.22 -14.07 3.84
N LYS A 110 -0.20 -14.85 4.21
CA LYS A 110 0.84 -14.35 5.12
C LYS A 110 1.59 -13.13 4.60
N TRP A 111 1.74 -13.00 3.28
CA TRP A 111 2.44 -11.86 2.67
C TRP A 111 1.63 -10.58 2.75
N GLU A 112 0.30 -10.71 2.64
CA GLU A 112 -0.60 -9.58 2.86
C GLU A 112 -0.60 -9.14 4.32
N LYS A 113 -0.63 -10.09 5.25
CA LYS A 113 -0.56 -9.80 6.68
C LYS A 113 0.75 -9.10 7.05
N LYS A 114 1.87 -9.55 6.49
CA LYS A 114 3.17 -8.91 6.72
C LYS A 114 3.18 -7.49 6.19
N ALA A 115 2.64 -7.27 4.99
CA ALA A 115 2.57 -5.94 4.40
C ALA A 115 1.72 -4.99 5.25
N GLU A 116 0.56 -5.46 5.71
CA GLU A 116 -0.33 -4.63 6.53
C GLU A 116 0.29 -4.31 7.91
N ASN A 117 0.85 -5.31 8.57
CA ASN A 117 1.51 -5.10 9.86
C ASN A 117 2.67 -4.12 9.75
N TRP A 118 3.49 -4.27 8.72
CA TRP A 118 4.61 -3.35 8.48
C TRP A 118 4.11 -1.93 8.22
N ALA A 119 3.09 -1.79 7.38
CA ALA A 119 2.52 -0.49 7.05
C ALA A 119 1.98 0.23 8.28
N GLN A 120 1.25 -0.48 9.14
CA GLN A 120 0.72 0.08 10.38
C GLN A 120 1.84 0.52 11.33
N GLN A 121 2.88 -0.28 11.47
CA GLN A 121 4.01 0.04 12.33
C GLN A 121 4.81 1.22 11.80
N GLU A 122 5.13 1.23 10.49
CA GLU A 122 5.87 2.32 9.86
C GLU A 122 5.09 3.64 9.97
N TYR A 123 3.78 3.58 9.74
CA TYR A 123 2.94 4.76 9.87
C TYR A 123 3.06 5.35 11.28
N ARG A 124 2.88 4.54 12.31
CA ARG A 124 2.95 5.00 13.70
C ARG A 124 4.32 5.54 14.09
N LYS A 125 5.39 4.90 13.61
CA LYS A 125 6.76 5.29 13.96
C LYS A 125 7.27 6.52 13.24
N LYS A 126 6.96 6.65 11.95
CA LYS A 126 7.61 7.64 11.09
C LYS A 126 6.68 8.68 10.51
N TRP A 127 5.46 8.33 10.19
CA TRP A 127 4.63 9.16 9.32
C TRP A 127 3.43 9.80 10.00
N LYS A 128 2.99 9.27 11.12
CA LYS A 128 1.85 9.82 11.85
C LYS A 128 2.14 11.27 12.24
N GLY A 129 1.31 12.19 11.77
CA GLY A 129 1.45 13.62 12.07
C GLY A 129 2.49 14.34 11.23
N ASN A 130 3.12 13.70 10.25
CA ASN A 130 4.14 14.31 9.39
C ASN A 130 3.61 14.79 8.05
N PHE A 131 2.32 14.67 7.84
CA PHE A 131 1.66 15.16 6.63
C PHE A 131 0.44 16.00 6.97
#